data_5ab4c9a4bc34153e7ae44f2557bb19cd
#
_entry.id   5ab4c9a4bc34153e7ae44f2557bb19cd
#
_cell.length_a   1.000
_cell.length_b   1.000
_cell.length_c   1.000
_cell.angle_alpha   90.00
_cell.angle_beta   90.00
_cell.angle_gamma   90.00
#
_symmetry.space_group_name_H-M   'P 1'
#
loop_
_entity.id
_entity.type
_entity.pdbx_description
1 polymer ?
#
loop_
_entity_poly.entity_id
_entity_poly.type
_entity_poly.pdbx_seq_one_letter_code
_entity_poly.pdbx_strand_id
1 'polypeptide(L)'
;MKKLFLTLIFISTVFTADDLLSIYNEALERDPEFNSKKADLKISKEFRNQSISALLPRLNLSASTNWNEYYQERILQNDYNTFTYNLNFNQPLFRLDSWFTSRQAQKNYRAAEAQFAYQQQNLMIRVTRAYFNVLSARSLFKTRGANERTLENQFEEINDKFEAGAASRIELAEAKA
;
A
#
# COMPACT_ATOMS: atom_id res chain seq x y z
N MET A 1 -23.53 -54.53 3.96
CA MET A 1 -22.79 -53.87 5.06
C MET A 1 -21.58 -53.17 4.44
N LYS A 2 -21.69 -51.88 4.06
CA LYS A 2 -20.61 -51.08 3.51
C LYS A 2 -20.01 -50.25 4.65
N LYS A 3 -18.78 -50.55 5.02
CA LYS A 3 -18.03 -49.79 6.05
C LYS A 3 -17.48 -48.51 5.40
N LEU A 4 -18.04 -47.37 5.82
CA LEU A 4 -17.59 -46.04 5.45
C LEU A 4 -16.36 -45.71 6.31
N PHE A 5 -15.15 -45.68 5.69
CA PHE A 5 -13.92 -45.28 6.35
C PHE A 5 -13.83 -43.76 6.23
N LEU A 6 -14.12 -43.05 7.32
CA LEU A 6 -14.00 -41.62 7.44
C LEU A 6 -12.53 -41.28 7.75
N THR A 7 -11.75 -40.94 6.72
CA THR A 7 -10.37 -40.47 6.86
C THR A 7 -10.41 -39.02 7.33
N LEU A 8 -10.14 -38.83 8.61
CA LEU A 8 -9.95 -37.51 9.22
C LEU A 8 -8.61 -36.95 8.77
N ILE A 9 -8.60 -36.03 7.77
CA ILE A 9 -7.40 -35.30 7.34
C ILE A 9 -7.11 -34.25 8.41
N PHE A 10 -6.12 -34.52 9.23
CA PHE A 10 -5.51 -33.57 10.15
C PHE A 10 -4.68 -32.56 9.32
N ILE A 11 -5.26 -31.40 9.00
CA ILE A 11 -4.53 -30.28 8.43
C ILE A 11 -3.70 -29.69 9.57
N SER A 12 -2.48 -30.15 9.70
CA SER A 12 -1.47 -29.51 10.54
C SER A 12 -1.16 -28.14 9.90
N THR A 13 -1.70 -27.05 10.44
CA THR A 13 -1.22 -25.70 10.17
C THR A 13 0.21 -25.62 10.68
N VAL A 14 1.15 -25.79 9.77
CA VAL A 14 2.55 -25.48 10.03
C VAL A 14 2.62 -23.98 10.30
N PHE A 15 2.74 -23.60 11.58
CA PHE A 15 3.11 -22.27 11.99
C PHE A 15 4.57 -22.06 11.55
N THR A 16 4.76 -21.71 10.28
CA THR A 16 6.05 -21.20 9.81
C THR A 16 6.29 -19.90 10.56
N ALA A 17 7.39 -19.83 11.31
CA ALA A 17 7.86 -18.56 11.82
C ALA A 17 8.01 -17.64 10.60
N ASP A 18 7.23 -16.55 10.55
CA ASP A 18 7.29 -15.62 9.43
C ASP A 18 8.73 -15.10 9.33
N ASP A 19 9.41 -15.48 8.27
CA ASP A 19 10.75 -15.03 7.98
C ASP A 19 10.69 -13.55 7.54
N LEU A 20 11.72 -12.78 7.88
CA LEU A 20 11.83 -11.38 7.48
C LEU A 20 11.53 -11.17 5.98
N LEU A 21 11.96 -12.10 5.13
CA LEU A 21 11.73 -12.04 3.69
C LEU A 21 10.24 -12.20 3.33
N SER A 22 9.52 -13.09 4.01
CA SER A 22 8.07 -13.28 3.79
C SER A 22 7.28 -12.04 4.16
N ILE A 23 7.60 -11.42 5.31
CA ILE A 23 6.98 -10.17 5.76
C ILE A 23 7.30 -9.01 4.82
N TYR A 24 8.53 -8.94 4.30
CA TYR A 24 8.90 -7.93 3.31
C TYR A 24 8.10 -8.09 2.00
N ASN A 25 7.94 -9.31 1.51
CA ASN A 25 7.15 -9.58 0.31
C ASN A 25 5.67 -9.22 0.51
N GLU A 26 5.11 -9.53 1.68
CA GLU A 26 3.74 -9.10 2.01
C GLU A 26 3.62 -7.57 2.09
N ALA A 27 4.61 -6.90 2.65
CA ALA A 27 4.65 -5.44 2.71
C ALA A 27 4.74 -4.79 1.31
N LEU A 28 5.47 -5.38 0.35
CA LEU A 28 5.53 -4.91 -1.04
C LEU A 28 4.14 -4.88 -1.71
N GLU A 29 3.25 -5.79 -1.31
CA GLU A 29 1.90 -5.87 -1.87
C GLU A 29 0.89 -5.01 -1.11
N ARG A 30 1.01 -4.93 0.22
CA ARG A 30 -0.03 -4.38 1.09
C ARG A 30 0.28 -3.02 1.70
N ASP A 31 1.54 -2.56 1.69
CA ASP A 31 1.89 -1.26 2.28
C ASP A 31 1.25 -0.11 1.48
N PRO A 32 0.36 0.70 2.10
CA PRO A 32 -0.37 1.74 1.39
C PRO A 32 0.54 2.87 0.92
N GLU A 33 1.58 3.21 1.70
CA GLU A 33 2.54 4.27 1.35
C GLU A 33 3.36 3.86 0.14
N PHE A 34 3.86 2.62 0.12
CA PHE A 34 4.57 2.07 -1.02
C PHE A 34 3.72 2.01 -2.28
N ASN A 35 2.47 1.56 -2.16
CA ASN A 35 1.52 1.50 -3.27
C ASN A 35 1.17 2.90 -3.81
N SER A 36 1.06 3.90 -2.94
CA SER A 36 0.91 5.32 -3.34
C SER A 36 2.11 5.77 -4.17
N LYS A 37 3.34 5.49 -3.74
CA LYS A 37 4.57 5.86 -4.48
C LYS A 37 4.70 5.12 -5.82
N LYS A 38 4.24 3.89 -5.88
CA LYS A 38 4.12 3.13 -7.13
C LYS A 38 3.11 3.76 -8.10
N ALA A 39 2.01 4.30 -7.58
CA ALA A 39 1.05 5.05 -8.37
C ALA A 39 1.63 6.39 -8.85
N ASP A 40 2.36 7.14 -8.02
CA ASP A 40 3.05 8.38 -8.40
C ASP A 40 4.03 8.15 -9.57
N LEU A 41 4.77 7.04 -9.54
CA LEU A 41 5.64 6.65 -10.66
C LEU A 41 4.85 6.40 -11.94
N LYS A 42 3.70 5.69 -11.86
CA LYS A 42 2.81 5.47 -13.02
C LYS A 42 2.29 6.79 -13.57
N ILE A 43 1.86 7.71 -12.70
CA ILE A 43 1.40 9.05 -13.10
C ILE A 43 2.51 9.77 -13.87
N SER A 44 3.74 9.78 -13.36
CA SER A 44 4.88 10.40 -14.03
C SER A 44 5.17 9.78 -15.41
N LYS A 45 4.99 8.46 -15.55
CA LYS A 45 5.09 7.75 -16.83
C LYS A 45 4.02 8.20 -17.82
N GLU A 46 2.78 8.34 -17.35
CA GLU A 46 1.68 8.78 -18.22
C GLU A 46 1.82 10.26 -18.62
N PHE A 47 2.31 11.13 -17.74
CA PHE A 47 2.67 12.50 -18.10
C PHE A 47 3.72 12.56 -19.20
N ARG A 48 4.74 11.70 -19.14
CA ARG A 48 5.72 11.57 -20.23
C ARG A 48 5.05 11.16 -21.55
N ASN A 49 4.19 10.14 -21.51
CA ASN A 49 3.47 9.67 -22.69
C ASN A 49 2.54 10.76 -23.24
N GLN A 50 1.83 11.46 -22.38
CA GLN A 50 0.97 12.58 -22.77
C GLN A 50 1.77 13.73 -23.42
N SER A 51 2.98 14.02 -22.93
CA SER A 51 3.82 15.06 -23.53
C SER A 51 4.27 14.73 -24.95
N ILE A 52 4.47 13.44 -25.26
CA ILE A 52 4.78 12.96 -26.60
C ILE A 52 3.54 13.10 -27.51
N SER A 53 2.34 12.87 -26.98
CA SER A 53 1.10 12.97 -27.77
C SER A 53 0.87 14.38 -28.32
N ALA A 54 1.46 15.42 -27.72
CA ALA A 54 1.42 16.79 -28.23
C ALA A 54 2.17 16.99 -29.57
N LEU A 55 3.06 16.05 -29.92
CA LEU A 55 3.80 16.02 -31.17
C LEU A 55 3.12 15.17 -32.27
N LEU A 56 2.08 14.40 -31.91
CA LEU A 56 1.36 13.52 -32.82
C LEU A 56 0.22 14.25 -33.51
N PRO A 57 -0.26 13.72 -34.66
CA PRO A 57 -1.45 14.26 -35.32
C PRO A 57 -2.70 14.11 -34.43
N ARG A 58 -3.54 15.12 -34.48
CA ARG A 58 -4.85 15.13 -33.78
C ARG A 58 -5.97 15.07 -34.80
N LEU A 59 -6.85 14.12 -34.59
CA LEU A 59 -8.08 13.98 -35.35
C LEU A 59 -9.25 14.25 -34.43
N ASN A 60 -10.03 15.29 -34.74
CA ASN A 60 -11.23 15.65 -34.00
C ASN A 60 -12.45 15.47 -34.89
N LEU A 61 -13.37 14.65 -34.41
CA LEU A 61 -14.71 14.50 -35.01
C LEU A 61 -15.72 15.14 -34.08
N SER A 62 -16.49 16.07 -34.57
CA SER A 62 -17.63 16.66 -33.85
C SER A 62 -18.89 16.51 -34.65
N ALA A 63 -19.98 16.20 -33.97
CA ALA A 63 -21.31 16.18 -34.54
C ALA A 63 -22.23 17.04 -33.67
N SER A 64 -23.03 17.89 -34.24
CA SER A 64 -24.02 18.70 -33.57
C SER A 64 -25.34 18.67 -34.31
N THR A 65 -26.42 18.78 -33.55
CA THR A 65 -27.76 18.94 -34.04
C THR A 65 -28.39 20.18 -33.43
N ASN A 66 -28.90 21.07 -34.25
CA ASN A 66 -29.56 22.27 -33.82
C ASN A 66 -31.00 22.27 -34.38
N TRP A 67 -31.92 22.36 -33.44
CA TRP A 67 -33.32 22.55 -33.77
C TRP A 67 -33.59 24.04 -33.94
N ASN A 68 -33.98 24.48 -35.15
CA ASN A 68 -34.22 25.87 -35.46
C ASN A 68 -35.72 26.10 -35.63
N GLU A 69 -36.30 27.01 -34.82
CA GLU A 69 -37.66 27.48 -34.97
C GLU A 69 -37.61 28.87 -35.60
N TYR A 70 -38.27 29.05 -36.75
CA TYR A 70 -38.32 30.34 -37.43
C TYR A 70 -39.68 30.99 -37.24
N TYR A 71 -39.74 32.07 -36.51
CA TYR A 71 -40.94 32.90 -36.32
C TYR A 71 -40.92 34.07 -37.32
N GLN A 72 -41.72 33.99 -38.35
CA GLN A 72 -41.92 35.11 -39.26
C GLN A 72 -43.37 35.57 -39.15
N GLU A 73 -43.61 36.87 -38.88
CA GLU A 73 -44.95 37.45 -38.76
C GLU A 73 -45.78 37.14 -40.05
N ARG A 74 -46.75 36.25 -39.89
CA ARG A 74 -47.84 35.94 -40.81
C ARG A 74 -47.81 34.76 -41.76
N ILE A 75 -46.72 34.04 -41.92
CA ILE A 75 -46.77 32.87 -42.87
C ILE A 75 -45.89 31.75 -42.36
N LEU A 76 -46.50 30.57 -42.12
CA LEU A 76 -45.91 29.23 -41.96
C LEU A 76 -44.69 29.15 -41.05
N GLN A 77 -44.90 28.64 -39.85
CA GLN A 77 -43.90 28.08 -38.97
C GLN A 77 -43.17 26.94 -39.71
N ASN A 78 -41.90 27.12 -39.99
CA ASN A 78 -41.11 26.12 -40.62
C ASN A 78 -39.97 25.72 -39.66
N ASP A 79 -40.21 24.64 -38.92
CA ASP A 79 -39.22 24.09 -38.00
C ASP A 79 -38.30 23.16 -38.81
N TYR A 80 -37.01 23.37 -38.68
CA TYR A 80 -36.05 22.49 -39.33
C TYR A 80 -34.90 22.14 -38.38
N ASN A 81 -34.42 20.91 -38.51
CA ASN A 81 -33.27 20.43 -37.76
C ASN A 81 -32.01 20.44 -38.66
N THR A 82 -30.95 21.05 -38.16
CA THR A 82 -29.67 21.11 -38.86
C THR A 82 -28.68 20.14 -38.20
N PHE A 83 -28.18 19.19 -38.97
CA PHE A 83 -27.13 18.30 -38.59
C PHE A 83 -25.79 18.81 -39.15
N THR A 84 -24.80 18.98 -38.32
CA THR A 84 -23.45 19.38 -38.72
C THR A 84 -22.45 18.35 -38.26
N TYR A 85 -21.65 17.85 -39.20
CA TYR A 85 -20.51 16.98 -38.93
C TYR A 85 -19.25 17.72 -39.33
N ASN A 86 -18.26 17.72 -38.39
CA ASN A 86 -16.98 18.37 -38.65
C ASN A 86 -15.86 17.39 -38.29
N LEU A 87 -14.98 17.13 -39.27
CA LEU A 87 -13.79 16.35 -39.13
C LEU A 87 -12.57 17.26 -39.31
N ASN A 88 -11.78 17.42 -38.28
CA ASN A 88 -10.60 18.27 -38.26
C ASN A 88 -9.34 17.43 -38.00
N PHE A 89 -8.39 17.49 -38.93
CA PHE A 89 -7.06 16.90 -38.79
C PHE A 89 -6.02 17.99 -38.61
N ASN A 90 -5.24 17.91 -37.53
CA ASN A 90 -4.18 18.88 -37.20
C ASN A 90 -2.89 18.13 -36.88
N GLN A 91 -1.85 18.36 -37.70
CA GLN A 91 -0.50 17.84 -37.50
C GLN A 91 0.46 18.99 -37.24
N PRO A 92 1.02 19.11 -36.03
CA PRO A 92 2.11 20.07 -35.80
C PRO A 92 3.38 19.59 -36.51
N LEU A 93 3.89 20.38 -37.45
CA LEU A 93 5.11 20.05 -38.19
C LEU A 93 6.38 20.49 -37.44
N PHE A 94 6.31 21.63 -36.76
CA PHE A 94 7.44 22.14 -35.99
C PHE A 94 6.93 22.89 -34.75
N ARG A 95 7.17 22.30 -33.56
CA ARG A 95 6.79 22.88 -32.27
C ARG A 95 7.92 22.67 -31.27
N LEU A 96 8.80 23.65 -31.18
CA LEU A 96 9.98 23.60 -30.32
C LEU A 96 9.59 23.57 -28.83
N ASP A 97 8.53 24.29 -28.44
CA ASP A 97 7.93 24.27 -27.12
C ASP A 97 7.51 22.86 -26.70
N SER A 98 6.77 22.17 -27.53
CA SER A 98 6.30 20.80 -27.28
C SER A 98 7.46 19.79 -27.20
N TRP A 99 8.50 20.00 -28.01
CA TRP A 99 9.67 19.17 -27.99
C TRP A 99 10.47 19.32 -26.66
N PHE A 100 10.68 20.55 -26.19
CA PHE A 100 11.30 20.79 -24.89
C PHE A 100 10.46 20.29 -23.73
N THR A 101 9.13 20.47 -23.79
CA THR A 101 8.19 19.93 -22.80
C THR A 101 8.29 18.40 -22.72
N SER A 102 8.36 17.71 -23.86
CA SER A 102 8.55 16.25 -23.89
C SER A 102 9.89 15.82 -23.28
N ARG A 103 10.97 16.55 -23.57
CA ARG A 103 12.27 16.29 -22.92
C ARG A 103 12.25 16.55 -21.41
N GLN A 104 11.59 17.59 -20.97
CA GLN A 104 11.39 17.87 -19.53
C GLN A 104 10.60 16.73 -18.86
N ALA A 105 9.47 16.30 -19.46
CA ALA A 105 8.69 15.19 -18.95
C ALA A 105 9.50 13.89 -18.84
N GLN A 106 10.39 13.62 -19.82
CA GLN A 106 11.30 12.48 -19.76
C GLN A 106 12.29 12.58 -18.59
N LYS A 107 12.80 13.77 -18.27
CA LYS A 107 13.69 13.98 -17.12
C LYS A 107 12.95 13.85 -15.80
N ASN A 108 11.73 14.37 -15.73
CA ASN A 108 10.86 14.24 -14.57
C ASN A 108 10.51 12.76 -14.29
N TYR A 109 10.24 11.98 -15.33
CA TYR A 109 10.00 10.54 -15.19
C TYR A 109 11.23 9.82 -14.62
N ARG A 110 12.46 10.13 -15.09
CA ARG A 110 13.69 9.55 -14.53
C ARG A 110 13.91 9.95 -13.06
N ALA A 111 13.57 11.18 -12.70
CA ALA A 111 13.61 11.60 -11.29
C ALA A 111 12.60 10.82 -10.43
N ALA A 112 11.41 10.57 -10.96
CA ALA A 112 10.40 9.74 -10.28
C ALA A 112 10.85 8.27 -10.15
N GLU A 113 11.57 7.70 -11.13
CA GLU A 113 12.17 6.37 -11.04
C GLU A 113 13.21 6.29 -9.90
N ALA A 114 14.10 7.27 -9.80
CA ALA A 114 15.07 7.34 -8.72
C ALA A 114 14.39 7.51 -7.34
N GLN A 115 13.35 8.35 -7.27
CA GLN A 115 12.55 8.53 -6.05
C GLN A 115 11.83 7.24 -5.64
N PHE A 116 11.31 6.48 -6.60
CA PHE A 116 10.67 5.20 -6.30
C PHE A 116 11.68 4.15 -5.81
N ALA A 117 12.88 4.09 -6.40
CA ALA A 117 13.96 3.21 -5.91
C ALA A 117 14.35 3.55 -4.45
N TYR A 118 14.39 4.83 -4.10
CA TYR A 118 14.59 5.27 -2.72
C TYR A 118 13.47 4.78 -1.80
N GLN A 119 12.21 4.83 -2.23
CA GLN A 119 11.08 4.34 -1.44
C GLN A 119 11.10 2.80 -1.25
N GLN A 120 11.62 2.04 -2.22
CA GLN A 120 11.85 0.61 -2.04
C GLN A 120 12.86 0.33 -0.92
N GLN A 121 13.95 1.07 -0.88
CA GLN A 121 14.95 0.97 0.21
C GLN A 121 14.36 1.38 1.55
N ASN A 122 13.57 2.43 1.58
CA ASN A 122 12.88 2.89 2.78
C ASN A 122 11.91 1.83 3.34
N LEU A 123 11.13 1.19 2.48
CA LEU A 123 10.26 0.09 2.88
C LEU A 123 11.06 -1.05 3.52
N MET A 124 12.18 -1.45 2.91
CA MET A 124 13.06 -2.48 3.47
C MET A 124 13.53 -2.12 4.89
N ILE A 125 13.96 -0.88 5.10
CA ILE A 125 14.42 -0.41 6.41
C ILE A 125 13.26 -0.39 7.43
N ARG A 126 12.07 0.08 7.04
CA ARG A 126 10.88 0.11 7.91
C ARG A 126 10.47 -1.30 8.34
N VAL A 127 10.36 -2.21 7.40
CA VAL A 127 10.00 -3.61 7.67
C VAL A 127 11.03 -4.28 8.58
N THR A 128 12.32 -4.13 8.25
CA THR A 128 13.40 -4.70 9.07
C THR A 128 13.36 -4.17 10.51
N ARG A 129 13.19 -2.87 10.69
CA ARG A 129 13.10 -2.26 12.02
C ARG A 129 11.87 -2.75 12.77
N ALA A 130 10.71 -2.81 12.14
CA ALA A 130 9.49 -3.32 12.74
C ALA A 130 9.63 -4.79 13.18
N TYR A 131 10.21 -5.62 12.32
CA TYR A 131 10.47 -7.02 12.60
C TYR A 131 11.35 -7.21 13.85
N PHE A 132 12.50 -6.54 13.91
CA PHE A 132 13.38 -6.65 15.06
C PHE A 132 12.80 -6.03 16.35
N ASN A 133 11.98 -5.00 16.25
CA ASN A 133 11.25 -4.46 17.40
C ASN A 133 10.28 -5.51 17.97
N VAL A 134 9.53 -6.20 17.15
CA VAL A 134 8.63 -7.27 17.59
C VAL A 134 9.42 -8.43 18.20
N LEU A 135 10.53 -8.84 17.58
CA LEU A 135 11.37 -9.92 18.07
C LEU A 135 11.99 -9.58 19.43
N SER A 136 12.48 -8.35 19.61
CA SER A 136 13.01 -7.83 20.88
C SER A 136 11.94 -7.80 21.96
N ALA A 137 10.73 -7.27 21.64
CA ALA A 137 9.62 -7.24 22.59
C ALA A 137 9.21 -8.66 23.01
N ARG A 138 9.15 -9.60 22.08
CA ARG A 138 8.85 -11.02 22.35
C ARG A 138 9.90 -11.66 23.27
N SER A 139 11.18 -11.40 23.04
CA SER A 139 12.28 -11.88 23.87
C SER A 139 12.20 -11.30 25.29
N LEU A 140 11.95 -9.99 25.40
CA LEU A 140 11.76 -9.33 26.68
C LEU A 140 10.58 -9.91 27.46
N PHE A 141 9.44 -10.11 26.79
CA PHE A 141 8.26 -10.72 27.39
C PHE A 141 8.57 -12.12 27.96
N LYS A 142 9.28 -12.95 27.18
CA LYS A 142 9.70 -14.29 27.63
C LYS A 142 10.63 -14.22 28.87
N THR A 143 11.58 -13.30 28.84
CA THR A 143 12.50 -13.10 29.97
C THR A 143 11.77 -12.62 31.23
N ARG A 144 10.85 -11.66 31.10
CA ARG A 144 10.03 -11.16 32.20
C ARG A 144 9.18 -12.26 32.83
N GLY A 145 8.53 -13.08 32.00
CA GLY A 145 7.74 -14.23 32.49
C GLY A 145 8.59 -15.31 33.19
N ALA A 146 9.84 -15.50 32.76
CA ALA A 146 10.77 -16.39 33.48
C ALA A 146 11.19 -15.81 34.85
N ASN A 147 11.47 -14.50 34.88
CA ASN A 147 11.80 -13.82 36.16
C ASN A 147 10.62 -13.84 37.13
N GLU A 148 9.41 -13.60 36.67
CA GLU A 148 8.19 -13.68 37.48
C GLU A 148 8.09 -15.04 38.19
N ARG A 149 8.19 -16.13 37.45
CA ARG A 149 8.16 -17.50 37.99
C ARG A 149 9.28 -17.75 39.02
N THR A 150 10.47 -17.20 38.77
CA THR A 150 11.59 -17.33 39.72
C THR A 150 11.30 -16.60 41.03
N LEU A 151 10.73 -15.39 40.95
CA LEU A 151 10.34 -14.64 42.13
C LEU A 151 9.17 -15.29 42.90
N GLU A 152 8.19 -15.84 42.17
CA GLU A 152 7.10 -16.62 42.80
C GLU A 152 7.64 -17.84 43.55
N ASN A 153 8.54 -18.63 42.97
CA ASN A 153 9.15 -19.77 43.64
C ASN A 153 9.99 -19.34 44.86
N GLN A 154 10.71 -18.22 44.78
CA GLN A 154 11.46 -17.67 45.92
C GLN A 154 10.53 -17.21 47.03
N PHE A 155 9.44 -16.56 46.71
CA PHE A 155 8.42 -16.16 47.67
C PHE A 155 7.79 -17.38 48.37
N GLU A 156 7.41 -18.42 47.61
CA GLU A 156 6.90 -19.68 48.18
C GLU A 156 7.89 -20.32 49.14
N GLU A 157 9.18 -20.41 48.76
CA GLU A 157 10.24 -20.95 49.62
C GLU A 157 10.40 -20.17 50.91
N ILE A 158 10.35 -18.83 50.85
CA ILE A 158 10.48 -17.99 52.06
C ILE A 158 9.21 -18.08 52.92
N ASN A 159 8.04 -18.19 52.31
CA ASN A 159 6.79 -18.39 53.04
C ASN A 159 6.76 -19.73 53.79
N ASP A 160 7.19 -20.82 53.13
CA ASP A 160 7.30 -22.15 53.78
C ASP A 160 8.30 -22.13 54.96
N LYS A 161 9.46 -21.44 54.79
CA LYS A 161 10.43 -21.25 55.88
C LYS A 161 9.84 -20.42 57.00
N PHE A 162 9.05 -19.42 56.74
CA PHE A 162 8.36 -18.61 57.74
C PHE A 162 7.32 -19.44 58.52
N GLU A 163 6.52 -20.24 57.82
CA GLU A 163 5.56 -21.16 58.47
C GLU A 163 6.26 -22.20 59.37
N ALA A 164 7.43 -22.67 58.95
CA ALA A 164 8.27 -23.57 59.73
C ALA A 164 9.04 -22.88 60.89
N GLY A 165 8.92 -21.56 61.05
CA GLY A 165 9.62 -20.79 62.03
C GLY A 165 11.10 -20.53 61.71
N ALA A 166 11.55 -20.78 60.50
CA ALA A 166 12.93 -20.68 60.02
C ALA A 166 13.24 -19.35 59.30
N ALA A 167 12.24 -18.50 59.04
CA ALA A 167 12.40 -17.18 58.43
C ALA A 167 11.72 -16.09 59.29
N SER A 168 12.21 -14.85 59.19
CA SER A 168 11.67 -13.70 59.89
C SER A 168 10.52 -13.02 59.15
N ARG A 169 9.69 -12.22 59.84
CA ARG A 169 8.66 -11.38 59.24
C ARG A 169 9.23 -10.36 58.27
N ILE A 170 10.49 -9.93 58.48
CA ILE A 170 11.18 -8.96 57.62
C ILE A 170 11.50 -9.62 56.30
N GLU A 171 12.06 -10.83 56.30
CA GLU A 171 12.37 -11.61 55.06
C GLU A 171 11.12 -11.91 54.22
N LEU A 172 10.01 -12.26 54.89
CA LEU A 172 8.75 -12.48 54.19
C LEU A 172 8.19 -11.19 53.55
N ALA A 173 8.33 -10.05 54.25
CA ALA A 173 7.90 -8.76 53.71
C ALA A 173 8.77 -8.29 52.55
N GLU A 174 10.07 -8.54 52.58
CA GLU A 174 11.00 -8.25 51.48
C GLU A 174 10.74 -9.12 50.25
N ALA A 175 10.43 -10.39 50.44
CA ALA A 175 10.09 -11.29 49.35
C ALA A 175 8.74 -10.96 48.64
N LYS A 176 7.85 -10.27 49.36
CA LYS A 176 6.54 -9.85 48.84
C LYS A 176 6.59 -8.50 48.12
N ALA A 177 7.60 -7.68 48.32
CA ALA A 177 7.76 -6.33 47.75
C ALA A 177 8.26 -6.38 46.29
#